data_6c5640e977f772bd7db9ead2c291f93c
#
_entry.id   6c5640e977f772bd7db9ead2c291f93c
#
_cell.length_a   1.000
_cell.length_b   1.000
_cell.length_c   1.000
_cell.angle_alpha   90.00
_cell.angle_beta   90.00
_cell.angle_gamma   90.00
#
_symmetry.space_group_name_H-M   'P 1'
#
loop_
_entity.id
_entity.type
_entity.pdbx_description
1 polymer ?
#
loop_
_entity_poly.entity_id
_entity_poly.type
_entity_poly.pdbx_seq_one_letter_code
_entity_poly.pdbx_strand_id
1 'polypeptide(L)'
;MKLPLRHLGWTLSVLALLAGCNGSAPEKPKPHPLATYVGATWKDLPQVSDSDLVAGFESWRSACERLKRDAIWANTCSAAAAIAASPAEVRSFLQAQLDVYSMRSAENNANGLITGYYEPVYPGSLTQTDSATVPVYGVPDDMIVVALDSVYPELKGKRLRGRLEGRVLKPYDTAETINAQGAKAPVLAWLTDPMDLQFLQIQGSGRIQLEDGRQLRIGYADQNGHPYRPIGRWLVEQGQLKKEEVTMGSIHAWAQNNPARVPELLASNPSYVFFSTRPDSNEGPRGSLNVPLTAGYSVAIDRKVIPLGSLLWLSTTRPDGAPVVRPVAAQDTGGAITGEVRADLFWGTGTEAGKLAGDMKQQGQIWLLWPKGTALPAVPQVP
;
A
#
# COMPACT_ATOMS: atom_id res chain seq x y z
N MET A 1 -15.86 -67.41 -70.73
CA MET A 1 -16.00 -68.79 -70.18
C MET A 1 -15.73 -68.73 -68.67
N LYS A 2 -16.69 -69.14 -67.88
CA LYS A 2 -16.72 -69.42 -66.44
C LYS A 2 -16.95 -68.22 -65.49
N LEU A 3 -18.20 -68.12 -65.03
CA LEU A 3 -18.69 -67.72 -63.71
C LEU A 3 -18.19 -68.73 -62.65
N PRO A 4 -18.52 -68.57 -61.35
CA PRO A 4 -18.72 -67.52 -60.35
C PRO A 4 -17.94 -67.78 -59.04
N LEU A 5 -18.01 -66.96 -58.06
CA LEU A 5 -18.26 -67.39 -56.67
C LEU A 5 -18.67 -66.21 -55.77
N ARG A 6 -19.79 -66.41 -55.10
CA ARG A 6 -20.37 -65.56 -54.04
C ARG A 6 -19.52 -65.74 -52.78
N HIS A 7 -19.27 -64.64 -52.08
CA HIS A 7 -19.01 -64.67 -50.65
C HIS A 7 -19.87 -63.63 -49.93
N LEU A 8 -20.65 -64.18 -49.04
CA LEU A 8 -21.54 -63.59 -48.07
C LEU A 8 -20.68 -62.79 -47.02
N GLY A 9 -20.81 -61.49 -46.95
CA GLY A 9 -20.12 -60.72 -45.97
C GLY A 9 -21.03 -60.34 -44.79
N TRP A 10 -20.63 -60.70 -43.61
CA TRP A 10 -21.28 -60.39 -42.36
C TRP A 10 -21.14 -58.90 -42.04
N THR A 11 -22.28 -58.26 -41.89
CA THR A 11 -22.32 -56.87 -41.29
C THR A 11 -22.30 -57.04 -39.80
N LEU A 12 -21.14 -56.72 -39.16
CA LEU A 12 -21.04 -56.52 -37.75
C LEU A 12 -21.45 -55.01 -37.45
N SER A 13 -22.62 -54.83 -36.88
CA SER A 13 -23.04 -53.57 -36.32
C SER A 13 -22.30 -53.34 -35.02
N VAL A 14 -21.30 -52.44 -35.04
CA VAL A 14 -20.66 -51.88 -33.83
C VAL A 14 -21.54 -50.78 -33.31
N LEU A 15 -22.36 -51.04 -32.29
CA LEU A 15 -23.01 -50.04 -31.46
C LEU A 15 -21.94 -49.37 -30.58
N ALA A 16 -21.45 -48.20 -30.98
CA ALA A 16 -20.61 -47.38 -30.13
C ALA A 16 -21.47 -46.75 -29.01
N LEU A 17 -21.34 -47.29 -27.81
CA LEU A 17 -21.83 -46.66 -26.57
C LEU A 17 -21.05 -45.36 -26.32
N LEU A 18 -21.61 -44.21 -26.74
CA LEU A 18 -21.20 -42.91 -26.30
C LEU A 18 -21.68 -42.72 -24.86
N ALA A 19 -20.90 -43.20 -23.89
CA ALA A 19 -21.02 -42.76 -22.51
C ALA A 19 -20.52 -41.31 -22.45
N GLY A 20 -21.43 -40.34 -22.56
CA GLY A 20 -21.17 -38.94 -22.33
C GLY A 20 -20.75 -38.73 -20.88
N CYS A 21 -19.48 -38.49 -20.63
CA CYS A 21 -19.03 -37.90 -19.39
C CYS A 21 -19.62 -36.47 -19.32
N ASN A 22 -20.78 -36.32 -18.67
CA ASN A 22 -21.23 -35.03 -18.17
C ASN A 22 -20.29 -34.62 -17.05
N GLY A 23 -19.08 -34.15 -17.38
CA GLY A 23 -18.26 -33.38 -16.51
C GLY A 23 -18.96 -32.02 -16.33
N SER A 24 -19.68 -31.85 -15.24
CA SER A 24 -20.14 -30.52 -14.82
C SER A 24 -18.92 -29.59 -14.82
N ALA A 25 -18.95 -28.52 -15.63
CA ALA A 25 -17.94 -27.49 -15.56
C ALA A 25 -17.84 -27.04 -14.09
N PRO A 26 -16.62 -26.81 -13.56
CA PRO A 26 -16.48 -26.36 -12.19
C PRO A 26 -17.33 -25.10 -12.00
N GLU A 27 -18.24 -25.15 -11.02
CA GLU A 27 -19.11 -24.03 -10.68
C GLU A 27 -18.20 -22.83 -10.36
N LYS A 28 -18.41 -21.72 -11.07
CA LYS A 28 -17.63 -20.50 -10.78
C LYS A 28 -17.89 -20.11 -9.33
N PRO A 29 -16.85 -19.75 -8.56
CA PRO A 29 -17.03 -19.30 -7.20
C PRO A 29 -18.11 -18.22 -7.13
N LYS A 30 -18.99 -18.30 -6.15
CA LYS A 30 -20.02 -17.27 -5.96
C LYS A 30 -19.32 -15.98 -5.50
N PRO A 31 -19.66 -14.83 -6.08
CA PRO A 31 -19.12 -13.57 -5.62
C PRO A 31 -19.36 -13.40 -4.11
N HIS A 32 -18.31 -13.05 -3.38
CA HIS A 32 -18.40 -12.73 -1.95
C HIS A 32 -17.73 -11.37 -1.67
N PRO A 33 -18.10 -10.65 -0.60
CA PRO A 33 -17.45 -9.37 -0.29
C PRO A 33 -15.98 -9.59 0.06
N LEU A 34 -15.11 -8.70 -0.40
CA LEU A 34 -13.67 -8.74 -0.11
C LEU A 34 -13.41 -8.67 1.40
N ALA A 35 -14.26 -7.93 2.16
CA ALA A 35 -14.18 -7.85 3.60
C ALA A 35 -15.58 -7.75 4.21
N THR A 36 -15.71 -7.99 5.51
CA THR A 36 -16.95 -7.79 6.25
C THR A 36 -16.71 -6.91 7.47
N TYR A 37 -17.73 -6.09 7.80
CA TYR A 37 -17.79 -5.30 9.03
C TYR A 37 -18.83 -5.94 9.95
N VAL A 38 -18.35 -6.63 10.98
CA VAL A 38 -19.21 -7.31 11.95
C VAL A 38 -19.46 -6.40 13.14
N GLY A 39 -20.71 -6.08 13.45
CA GLY A 39 -21.05 -5.23 14.58
C GLY A 39 -20.43 -5.73 15.88
N ALA A 40 -19.84 -4.81 16.62
CA ALA A 40 -19.19 -5.05 17.91
C ALA A 40 -19.55 -3.92 18.89
N THR A 41 -19.13 -4.05 20.13
CA THR A 41 -19.37 -3.04 21.17
C THR A 41 -18.05 -2.48 21.70
N TRP A 42 -18.10 -1.35 22.36
CA TRP A 42 -16.93 -0.75 23.03
C TRP A 42 -16.29 -1.66 24.10
N LYS A 43 -17.04 -2.66 24.60
CA LYS A 43 -16.56 -3.66 25.57
C LYS A 43 -15.72 -4.75 24.90
N ASP A 44 -15.89 -4.95 23.60
CA ASP A 44 -15.16 -5.95 22.83
C ASP A 44 -13.77 -5.44 22.40
N LEU A 45 -13.50 -4.14 22.55
CA LEU A 45 -12.23 -3.55 22.21
C LEU A 45 -11.17 -3.88 23.28
N PRO A 46 -9.96 -4.27 22.89
CA PRO A 46 -8.84 -4.39 23.82
C PRO A 46 -8.58 -3.07 24.55
N GLN A 47 -8.14 -3.18 25.80
CA GLN A 47 -7.86 -2.00 26.63
C GLN A 47 -6.70 -1.19 26.03
N VAL A 48 -6.84 0.13 26.10
CA VAL A 48 -5.86 1.11 25.63
C VAL A 48 -5.41 1.99 26.80
N SER A 49 -4.16 2.43 26.79
CA SER A 49 -3.68 3.44 27.72
C SER A 49 -4.36 4.79 27.46
N ASP A 50 -4.52 5.61 28.49
CA ASP A 50 -5.10 6.94 28.36
C ASP A 50 -4.27 7.84 27.44
N SER A 51 -2.95 7.71 27.45
CA SER A 51 -2.06 8.44 26.54
C SER A 51 -2.24 8.03 25.08
N ASP A 52 -2.33 6.73 24.79
CA ASP A 52 -2.55 6.23 23.43
C ASP A 52 -3.95 6.59 22.93
N LEU A 53 -4.96 6.56 23.82
CA LEU A 53 -6.33 6.96 23.46
C LEU A 53 -6.38 8.43 22.97
N VAL A 54 -5.78 9.33 23.75
CA VAL A 54 -5.74 10.76 23.41
C VAL A 54 -4.90 10.99 22.16
N ALA A 55 -3.70 10.42 22.08
CA ALA A 55 -2.81 10.63 20.93
C ALA A 55 -3.41 10.11 19.62
N GLY A 56 -4.07 8.94 19.65
CA GLY A 56 -4.75 8.41 18.47
C GLY A 56 -5.96 9.25 18.04
N PHE A 57 -6.73 9.77 19.00
CA PHE A 57 -7.81 10.72 18.72
C PHE A 57 -7.27 12.01 18.09
N GLU A 58 -6.21 12.59 18.64
CA GLU A 58 -5.58 13.81 18.11
C GLU A 58 -5.04 13.60 16.69
N SER A 59 -4.41 12.46 16.43
CA SER A 59 -3.97 12.10 15.08
C SER A 59 -5.15 12.10 14.09
N TRP A 60 -6.28 11.49 14.46
CA TRP A 60 -7.46 11.51 13.62
C TRP A 60 -8.08 12.92 13.52
N ARG A 61 -8.18 13.66 14.65
CA ARG A 61 -8.75 15.01 14.69
C ARG A 61 -7.99 15.98 13.78
N SER A 62 -6.67 15.81 13.64
CA SER A 62 -5.84 16.60 12.73
C SER A 62 -6.30 16.50 11.27
N ALA A 63 -6.89 15.35 10.88
CA ALA A 63 -7.43 15.12 9.55
C ALA A 63 -8.78 15.84 9.32
N CYS A 64 -9.47 16.32 10.35
CA CYS A 64 -10.78 16.95 10.23
C CYS A 64 -10.77 18.21 9.37
N GLU A 65 -9.62 18.88 9.21
CA GLU A 65 -9.44 19.95 8.23
C GLU A 65 -9.86 19.52 6.81
N ARG A 66 -9.59 18.27 6.45
CA ARG A 66 -9.97 17.68 5.17
C ARG A 66 -11.36 17.04 5.24
N LEU A 67 -11.63 16.32 6.33
CA LEU A 67 -12.83 15.51 6.51
C LEU A 67 -14.11 16.34 6.77
N LYS A 68 -13.98 17.60 7.21
CA LYS A 68 -15.13 18.49 7.41
C LYS A 68 -15.98 18.76 6.15
N ARG A 69 -15.42 18.42 4.97
CA ARG A 69 -16.13 18.50 3.67
C ARG A 69 -16.66 17.14 3.19
N ASP A 70 -16.35 16.08 3.90
CA ASP A 70 -16.82 14.73 3.61
C ASP A 70 -18.19 14.53 4.28
N ALA A 71 -19.19 14.09 3.50
CA ALA A 71 -20.54 13.94 4.01
C ALA A 71 -20.67 12.94 5.19
N ILE A 72 -19.75 11.98 5.28
CA ILE A 72 -19.69 10.97 6.34
C ILE A 72 -19.15 11.56 7.64
N TRP A 73 -18.06 12.35 7.55
CA TRP A 73 -17.29 12.80 8.71
C TRP A 73 -17.57 14.23 9.17
N ALA A 74 -18.25 15.04 8.36
CA ALA A 74 -18.46 16.47 8.64
C ALA A 74 -19.01 16.78 10.04
N ASN A 75 -20.09 16.08 10.44
CA ASN A 75 -20.73 16.28 11.74
C ASN A 75 -19.84 15.81 12.90
N THR A 76 -19.21 14.63 12.75
CA THR A 76 -18.31 14.08 13.76
C THR A 76 -17.06 14.98 13.94
N CYS A 77 -16.49 15.49 12.84
CA CYS A 77 -15.38 16.44 12.89
C CYS A 77 -15.77 17.76 13.54
N SER A 78 -16.96 18.29 13.27
CA SER A 78 -17.46 19.51 13.92
C SER A 78 -17.61 19.31 15.43
N ALA A 79 -18.14 18.18 15.86
CA ALA A 79 -18.26 17.85 17.28
C ALA A 79 -16.88 17.62 17.94
N ALA A 80 -15.94 16.98 17.24
CA ALA A 80 -14.59 16.73 17.72
C ALA A 80 -13.78 18.00 18.00
N ALA A 81 -14.07 19.11 17.29
CA ALA A 81 -13.34 20.37 17.46
C ALA A 81 -13.51 20.98 18.86
N ALA A 82 -14.60 20.71 19.55
CA ALA A 82 -14.89 21.23 20.89
C ALA A 82 -14.40 20.31 22.03
N ILE A 83 -13.87 19.12 21.72
CA ILE A 83 -13.48 18.15 22.74
C ILE A 83 -12.11 18.48 23.29
N ALA A 84 -11.99 18.59 24.61
CA ALA A 84 -10.69 18.70 25.26
C ALA A 84 -9.92 17.35 25.14
N ALA A 85 -8.59 17.47 25.07
CA ALA A 85 -7.70 16.30 24.94
C ALA A 85 -7.52 15.58 26.30
N SER A 86 -8.62 15.32 27.02
CA SER A 86 -8.62 14.51 28.23
C SER A 86 -9.13 13.09 27.94
N PRO A 87 -8.57 12.05 28.59
CA PRO A 87 -8.99 10.68 28.34
C PRO A 87 -10.49 10.44 28.53
N ALA A 88 -11.09 11.07 29.54
CA ALA A 88 -12.50 10.93 29.85
C ALA A 88 -13.40 11.53 28.77
N GLU A 89 -13.09 12.75 28.31
CA GLU A 89 -13.86 13.43 27.26
C GLU A 89 -13.68 12.75 25.90
N VAL A 90 -12.46 12.35 25.55
CA VAL A 90 -12.19 11.59 24.32
C VAL A 90 -12.99 10.28 24.32
N ARG A 91 -12.94 9.50 25.42
CA ARG A 91 -13.69 8.25 25.53
C ARG A 91 -15.20 8.47 25.40
N SER A 92 -15.74 9.45 26.12
CA SER A 92 -17.16 9.80 26.06
C SER A 92 -17.58 10.23 24.64
N PHE A 93 -16.77 11.07 23.99
CA PHE A 93 -16.99 11.53 22.62
C PHE A 93 -17.02 10.35 21.63
N LEU A 94 -15.99 9.50 21.67
CA LEU A 94 -15.91 8.34 20.76
C LEU A 94 -17.11 7.42 20.93
N GLN A 95 -17.49 7.11 22.17
CA GLN A 95 -18.65 6.26 22.45
C GLN A 95 -19.99 6.90 22.06
N ALA A 96 -20.10 8.22 22.16
CA ALA A 96 -21.32 8.94 21.78
C ALA A 96 -21.49 9.03 20.26
N GLN A 97 -20.39 9.22 19.51
CA GLN A 97 -20.44 9.54 18.08
C GLN A 97 -20.26 8.33 17.17
N LEU A 98 -19.58 7.26 17.63
CA LEU A 98 -19.13 6.17 16.75
C LEU A 98 -19.69 4.81 17.20
N ASP A 99 -20.00 3.99 16.20
CA ASP A 99 -20.25 2.55 16.35
C ASP A 99 -18.96 1.77 16.06
N VAL A 100 -18.88 0.56 16.59
CA VAL A 100 -17.72 -0.32 16.50
C VAL A 100 -18.03 -1.49 15.58
N TYR A 101 -17.15 -1.76 14.63
CA TYR A 101 -17.25 -2.91 13.73
C TYR A 101 -15.93 -3.66 13.66
N SER A 102 -15.94 -4.96 14.01
CA SER A 102 -14.79 -5.85 13.78
C SER A 102 -14.63 -6.08 12.28
N MET A 103 -13.46 -5.80 11.77
CA MET A 103 -13.10 -6.09 10.38
C MET A 103 -12.69 -7.55 10.24
N ARG A 104 -13.19 -8.22 9.20
CA ARG A 104 -12.90 -9.62 8.94
C ARG A 104 -12.71 -9.88 7.47
N SER A 105 -11.91 -10.91 7.15
CA SER A 105 -11.82 -11.43 5.79
C SER A 105 -13.12 -12.08 5.33
N ALA A 106 -13.19 -12.44 4.06
CA ALA A 106 -14.31 -13.19 3.50
C ALA A 106 -14.54 -14.52 4.22
N GLU A 107 -13.49 -15.17 4.72
CA GLU A 107 -13.53 -16.41 5.51
C GLU A 107 -13.84 -16.17 7.00
N ASN A 108 -14.27 -14.95 7.35
CA ASN A 108 -14.59 -14.56 8.72
C ASN A 108 -13.40 -14.54 9.69
N ASN A 109 -12.17 -14.40 9.17
CA ASN A 109 -10.97 -14.25 9.99
C ASN A 109 -10.77 -12.78 10.39
N ALA A 110 -10.67 -12.51 11.70
CA ALA A 110 -10.41 -11.18 12.23
C ALA A 110 -8.91 -10.82 12.29
N ASN A 111 -8.02 -11.79 12.13
CA ASN A 111 -6.58 -11.56 12.16
C ASN A 111 -6.05 -11.30 10.75
N GLY A 112 -5.20 -10.30 10.62
CA GLY A 112 -4.56 -9.95 9.37
C GLY A 112 -3.13 -9.45 9.56
N LEU A 113 -2.52 -9.01 8.48
CA LEU A 113 -1.12 -8.61 8.46
C LEU A 113 -0.97 -7.13 8.76
N ILE A 114 -0.21 -6.83 9.81
CA ILE A 114 0.19 -5.47 10.17
C ILE A 114 1.70 -5.34 9.93
N THR A 115 2.09 -4.39 9.10
CA THR A 115 3.49 -4.05 8.84
C THR A 115 3.79 -2.63 9.29
N GLY A 116 5.01 -2.16 9.09
CA GLY A 116 5.43 -0.82 9.42
C GLY A 116 6.10 -0.11 8.25
N TYR A 117 5.96 1.22 8.21
CA TYR A 117 6.71 2.07 7.31
C TYR A 117 7.20 3.33 8.04
N TYR A 118 8.08 4.08 7.42
CA TYR A 118 8.73 5.23 8.04
C TYR A 118 9.16 6.25 6.99
N GLU A 119 9.56 7.44 7.42
CA GLU A 119 10.20 8.43 6.57
C GLU A 119 11.73 8.27 6.68
N PRO A 120 12.44 7.73 5.66
CA PRO A 120 13.88 7.57 5.70
C PRO A 120 14.61 8.91 5.66
N VAL A 121 15.85 8.90 6.17
CA VAL A 121 16.81 10.00 6.04
C VAL A 121 18.07 9.42 5.40
N TYR A 122 18.37 9.87 4.19
CA TYR A 122 19.51 9.40 3.42
C TYR A 122 20.52 10.51 3.14
N PRO A 123 21.83 10.22 3.12
CA PRO A 123 22.83 11.20 2.72
C PRO A 123 22.71 11.54 1.22
N GLY A 124 22.93 12.82 0.88
CA GLY A 124 22.91 13.24 -0.51
C GLY A 124 23.34 14.68 -0.72
N SER A 125 23.23 15.13 -1.96
CA SER A 125 23.65 16.46 -2.40
C SER A 125 22.63 17.08 -3.33
N LEU A 126 22.59 18.42 -3.42
CA LEU A 126 21.79 19.15 -4.41
C LEU A 126 22.41 19.10 -5.82
N THR A 127 23.71 18.80 -5.91
CA THR A 127 24.45 18.67 -7.17
C THR A 127 25.08 17.29 -7.25
N GLN A 128 25.33 16.80 -8.45
CA GLN A 128 26.09 15.58 -8.64
C GLN A 128 27.54 15.76 -8.14
N THR A 129 28.02 14.78 -7.37
CA THR A 129 29.40 14.71 -6.87
C THR A 129 29.99 13.34 -7.18
N ASP A 130 31.26 13.10 -6.84
CA ASP A 130 31.90 11.80 -7.02
C ASP A 130 31.23 10.69 -6.19
N SER A 131 30.62 11.03 -5.06
CA SER A 131 29.91 10.09 -4.17
C SER A 131 28.40 10.09 -4.37
N ALA A 132 27.78 11.25 -4.65
CA ALA A 132 26.35 11.39 -4.85
C ALA A 132 26.04 11.35 -6.37
N THR A 133 25.81 10.14 -6.88
CA THR A 133 25.65 9.89 -8.32
C THR A 133 24.26 9.42 -8.74
N VAL A 134 23.38 9.11 -7.77
CA VAL A 134 22.06 8.54 -8.02
C VAL A 134 20.99 9.64 -8.02
N PRO A 135 20.40 9.99 -9.18
CA PRO A 135 19.47 11.11 -9.27
C PRO A 135 18.12 10.79 -8.68
N VAL A 136 17.58 11.72 -7.90
CA VAL A 136 16.19 11.73 -7.43
C VAL A 136 15.38 12.63 -8.37
N TYR A 137 14.56 12.02 -9.21
CA TYR A 137 13.82 12.74 -10.23
C TYR A 137 12.50 13.33 -9.73
N GLY A 138 12.21 14.55 -10.20
CA GLY A 138 10.87 15.12 -10.25
C GLY A 138 10.01 14.47 -11.34
N VAL A 139 8.76 14.93 -11.46
CA VAL A 139 7.85 14.41 -12.51
C VAL A 139 8.38 14.83 -13.90
N PRO A 140 8.50 13.89 -14.83
CA PRO A 140 8.93 14.21 -16.20
C PRO A 140 7.92 15.09 -16.95
N ASP A 141 8.41 16.06 -17.70
CA ASP A 141 7.57 16.98 -18.48
C ASP A 141 6.86 16.30 -19.65
N ASP A 142 7.41 15.17 -20.14
CA ASP A 142 6.84 14.41 -21.26
C ASP A 142 5.91 13.27 -20.80
N MET A 143 5.69 13.13 -19.48
CA MET A 143 4.80 12.10 -18.94
C MET A 143 3.33 12.56 -18.97
N ILE A 144 2.49 11.78 -19.64
CA ILE A 144 1.07 12.01 -19.79
C ILE A 144 0.27 11.16 -18.81
N VAL A 145 -0.62 11.82 -18.06
CA VAL A 145 -1.63 11.16 -17.23
C VAL A 145 -2.84 10.84 -18.09
N VAL A 146 -3.24 9.56 -18.13
CA VAL A 146 -4.40 9.11 -18.91
C VAL A 146 -5.61 8.99 -17.98
N ALA A 147 -6.59 9.88 -18.15
CA ALA A 147 -7.82 9.92 -17.37
C ALA A 147 -9.02 9.69 -18.32
N LEU A 148 -9.37 8.43 -18.56
CA LEU A 148 -10.45 8.01 -19.48
C LEU A 148 -11.60 7.29 -18.74
N ASP A 149 -11.62 7.32 -17.42
CA ASP A 149 -12.59 6.63 -16.58
C ASP A 149 -14.03 7.18 -16.72
N SER A 150 -14.20 8.39 -17.23
CA SER A 150 -15.51 8.94 -17.56
C SER A 150 -16.17 8.25 -18.77
N VAL A 151 -15.37 7.66 -19.67
CA VAL A 151 -15.83 6.94 -20.88
C VAL A 151 -15.67 5.42 -20.69
N TYR A 152 -14.61 5.00 -20.00
CA TYR A 152 -14.27 3.61 -19.73
C TYR A 152 -14.22 3.38 -18.21
N PRO A 153 -15.37 3.08 -17.58
CA PRO A 153 -15.46 2.94 -16.10
C PRO A 153 -14.53 1.88 -15.51
N GLU A 154 -14.13 0.86 -16.27
CA GLU A 154 -13.17 -0.16 -15.90
C GLU A 154 -11.74 0.38 -15.67
N LEU A 155 -11.46 1.58 -16.14
CA LEU A 155 -10.19 2.29 -15.91
C LEU A 155 -10.18 3.07 -14.61
N LYS A 156 -11.32 3.17 -13.92
CA LYS A 156 -11.43 3.91 -12.65
C LYS A 156 -10.43 3.41 -11.62
N GLY A 157 -9.63 4.33 -11.10
CA GLY A 157 -8.60 4.02 -10.10
C GLY A 157 -7.32 3.40 -10.65
N LYS A 158 -7.24 3.13 -11.97
CA LYS A 158 -5.98 2.70 -12.60
C LYS A 158 -5.07 3.90 -12.83
N ARG A 159 -3.79 3.72 -12.50
CA ARG A 159 -2.75 4.75 -12.71
C ARG A 159 -2.09 4.56 -14.08
N LEU A 160 -2.76 5.00 -15.13
CA LEU A 160 -2.24 4.89 -16.49
C LEU A 160 -1.37 6.11 -16.80
N ARG A 161 -0.11 5.84 -17.19
CA ARG A 161 0.89 6.83 -17.54
C ARG A 161 1.55 6.43 -18.86
N GLY A 162 1.90 7.41 -19.66
CA GLY A 162 2.55 7.17 -20.93
C GLY A 162 3.25 8.41 -21.46
N ARG A 163 3.85 8.27 -22.63
CA ARG A 163 4.37 9.40 -23.42
C ARG A 163 3.88 9.30 -24.87
N LEU A 164 3.84 10.42 -25.56
CA LEU A 164 3.52 10.45 -26.98
C LEU A 164 4.75 10.11 -27.83
N GLU A 165 4.58 9.15 -28.72
CA GLU A 165 5.48 8.90 -29.85
C GLU A 165 4.74 9.21 -31.15
N GLY A 166 4.97 10.36 -31.69
CA GLY A 166 4.15 10.90 -32.78
C GLY A 166 2.70 11.11 -32.32
N ARG A 167 1.76 10.32 -32.83
CA ARG A 167 0.33 10.36 -32.47
C ARG A 167 -0.11 9.19 -31.61
N VAL A 168 0.82 8.36 -31.14
CA VAL A 168 0.54 7.16 -30.37
C VAL A 168 0.97 7.37 -28.92
N LEU A 169 0.05 7.13 -27.98
CA LEU A 169 0.38 7.07 -26.57
C LEU A 169 0.94 5.68 -26.25
N LYS A 170 2.19 5.62 -25.82
CA LYS A 170 2.86 4.39 -25.35
C LYS A 170 3.06 4.42 -23.85
N PRO A 171 3.22 3.24 -23.18
CA PRO A 171 3.61 3.19 -21.77
C PRO A 171 4.84 4.05 -21.50
N TYR A 172 4.93 4.66 -20.33
CA TYR A 172 6.15 5.37 -19.91
C TYR A 172 7.30 4.38 -19.70
N ASP A 173 8.53 4.87 -19.61
CA ASP A 173 9.72 4.03 -19.45
C ASP A 173 9.68 3.25 -18.13
N THR A 174 10.25 2.04 -18.13
CA THR A 174 10.44 1.23 -16.93
C THR A 174 11.53 1.82 -16.02
N ALA A 175 11.55 1.40 -14.75
CA ALA A 175 12.62 1.76 -13.81
C ALA A 175 14.01 1.40 -14.35
N GLU A 176 14.15 0.23 -15.01
CA GLU A 176 15.40 -0.19 -15.64
C GLU A 176 15.87 0.82 -16.70
N THR A 177 14.96 1.23 -17.60
CA THR A 177 15.26 2.22 -18.66
C THR A 177 15.65 3.57 -18.04
N ILE A 178 14.88 4.04 -17.05
CA ILE A 178 15.11 5.32 -16.35
C ILE A 178 16.47 5.29 -15.64
N ASN A 179 16.79 4.20 -14.95
CA ASN A 179 18.09 4.07 -14.25
C ASN A 179 19.28 4.01 -15.21
N ALA A 180 19.11 3.42 -16.41
CA ALA A 180 20.18 3.29 -17.39
C ALA A 180 20.39 4.55 -18.25
N GLN A 181 19.29 5.27 -18.60
CA GLN A 181 19.33 6.35 -19.60
C GLN A 181 18.99 7.73 -19.02
N GLY A 182 18.51 7.77 -17.76
CA GLY A 182 17.96 8.97 -17.14
C GLY A 182 16.50 9.23 -17.53
N ALA A 183 15.87 10.20 -16.89
CA ALA A 183 14.55 10.69 -17.21
C ALA A 183 14.61 12.14 -17.71
N LYS A 184 13.69 12.54 -18.59
CA LYS A 184 13.48 13.94 -18.98
C LYS A 184 12.75 14.70 -17.89
N ALA A 185 13.37 14.82 -16.73
CA ALA A 185 12.81 15.33 -15.50
C ALA A 185 13.80 16.21 -14.75
N PRO A 186 13.34 17.17 -13.94
CA PRO A 186 14.23 17.90 -13.05
C PRO A 186 14.86 16.92 -12.04
N VAL A 187 16.15 17.04 -11.79
CA VAL A 187 16.83 16.35 -10.70
C VAL A 187 16.68 17.20 -9.44
N LEU A 188 16.04 16.65 -8.41
CA LEU A 188 15.78 17.35 -7.14
C LEU A 188 16.98 17.26 -6.20
N ALA A 189 17.67 16.15 -6.22
CA ALA A 189 18.86 15.85 -5.44
C ALA A 189 19.57 14.61 -5.98
N TRP A 190 20.72 14.28 -5.41
CA TRP A 190 21.53 13.12 -5.73
C TRP A 190 21.79 12.31 -4.45
N LEU A 191 21.52 11.02 -4.48
CA LEU A 191 21.84 10.07 -3.40
C LEU A 191 23.16 9.36 -3.68
N THR A 192 23.70 8.71 -2.64
CA THR A 192 24.98 7.99 -2.71
C THR A 192 24.78 6.50 -3.04
N ASP A 193 23.60 5.93 -2.80
CA ASP A 193 23.31 4.50 -2.97
C ASP A 193 22.01 4.29 -3.77
N PRO A 194 22.01 3.50 -4.84
CA PRO A 194 20.81 3.18 -5.59
C PRO A 194 19.78 2.37 -4.78
N MET A 195 20.20 1.64 -3.75
CA MET A 195 19.29 0.97 -2.83
C MET A 195 18.52 1.96 -1.96
N ASP A 196 19.15 3.07 -1.55
CA ASP A 196 18.47 4.15 -0.83
C ASP A 196 17.37 4.79 -1.68
N LEU A 197 17.62 5.00 -2.99
CA LEU A 197 16.60 5.46 -3.92
C LEU A 197 15.44 4.45 -4.04
N GLN A 198 15.74 3.16 -4.14
CA GLN A 198 14.71 2.12 -4.22
C GLN A 198 13.85 2.10 -2.96
N PHE A 199 14.44 2.17 -1.78
CA PHE A 199 13.69 2.22 -0.52
C PHE A 199 12.91 3.52 -0.37
N LEU A 200 13.48 4.65 -0.78
CA LEU A 200 12.78 5.94 -0.84
C LEU A 200 11.52 5.86 -1.72
N GLN A 201 11.60 5.21 -2.87
CA GLN A 201 10.47 4.98 -3.77
C GLN A 201 9.40 4.07 -3.14
N ILE A 202 9.81 3.07 -2.36
CA ILE A 202 8.89 2.18 -1.62
C ILE A 202 8.18 2.97 -0.51
N GLN A 203 8.90 3.79 0.25
CA GLN A 203 8.33 4.60 1.34
C GLN A 203 7.49 5.79 0.83
N GLY A 204 7.76 6.27 -0.38
CA GLY A 204 7.02 7.37 -1.02
C GLY A 204 7.35 8.76 -0.49
N SER A 205 8.10 8.88 0.59
CA SER A 205 8.60 10.14 1.15
C SER A 205 9.92 9.92 1.88
N GLY A 206 10.69 10.98 2.07
CA GLY A 206 11.95 10.92 2.81
C GLY A 206 12.61 12.28 2.97
N ARG A 207 13.75 12.27 3.65
CA ARG A 207 14.61 13.41 3.82
C ARG A 207 15.99 13.11 3.25
N ILE A 208 16.54 14.08 2.55
CA ILE A 208 17.91 14.02 2.06
C ILE A 208 18.75 14.90 2.95
N GLN A 209 19.66 14.29 3.70
CA GLN A 209 20.62 14.98 4.57
C GLN A 209 21.74 15.55 3.72
N LEU A 210 21.79 16.86 3.65
CA LEU A 210 22.80 17.60 2.89
C LEU A 210 24.09 17.76 3.71
N GLU A 211 25.20 17.98 3.03
CA GLU A 211 26.52 18.16 3.64
C GLU A 211 26.61 19.36 4.60
N ASP A 212 25.80 20.39 4.35
CA ASP A 212 25.72 21.61 5.19
C ASP A 212 24.81 21.44 6.43
N GLY A 213 24.31 20.24 6.67
CA GLY A 213 23.43 19.92 7.81
C GLY A 213 21.94 20.17 7.59
N ARG A 214 21.57 20.82 6.48
CA ARG A 214 20.14 20.98 6.13
C ARG A 214 19.54 19.65 5.66
N GLN A 215 18.22 19.54 5.78
CA GLN A 215 17.47 18.42 5.22
C GLN A 215 16.55 18.91 4.10
N LEU A 216 16.64 18.30 2.94
CA LEU A 216 15.67 18.49 1.87
C LEU A 216 14.55 17.44 2.06
N ARG A 217 13.32 17.91 2.29
CA ARG A 217 12.16 17.03 2.35
C ARG A 217 11.61 16.76 0.96
N ILE A 218 11.38 15.49 0.67
CA ILE A 218 10.76 15.06 -0.59
C ILE A 218 9.58 14.15 -0.32
N GLY A 219 8.62 14.18 -1.21
CA GLY A 219 7.43 13.34 -1.13
C GLY A 219 6.97 12.91 -2.50
N TYR A 220 6.22 11.82 -2.54
CA TYR A 220 5.61 11.28 -3.73
C TYR A 220 4.90 12.38 -4.54
N ALA A 221 5.16 12.40 -5.83
CA ALA A 221 4.47 13.26 -6.79
C ALA A 221 3.69 12.45 -7.81
N ASP A 222 4.34 11.49 -8.48
CA ASP A 222 3.71 10.57 -9.42
C ASP A 222 4.57 9.31 -9.63
N GLN A 223 4.16 8.42 -10.53
CA GLN A 223 4.88 7.21 -10.91
C GLN A 223 4.74 6.93 -12.41
N ASN A 224 5.60 6.05 -12.94
CA ASN A 224 5.66 5.73 -14.37
C ASN A 224 4.49 4.86 -14.90
N GLY A 225 3.53 4.47 -14.07
CA GLY A 225 2.36 3.67 -14.48
C GLY A 225 2.57 2.15 -14.52
N HIS A 226 3.79 1.68 -14.35
CA HIS A 226 4.08 0.25 -14.28
C HIS A 226 3.67 -0.34 -12.93
N PRO A 227 3.24 -1.61 -12.89
CA PRO A 227 2.89 -2.29 -11.65
C PRO A 227 4.13 -2.50 -10.77
N TYR A 228 3.98 -2.21 -9.48
CA TYR A 228 5.03 -2.48 -8.51
C TYR A 228 5.27 -3.98 -8.35
N ARG A 229 6.54 -4.39 -8.35
CA ARG A 229 7.00 -5.74 -8.04
C ARG A 229 7.99 -5.67 -6.88
N PRO A 230 7.69 -6.33 -5.73
CA PRO A 230 8.60 -6.32 -4.59
C PRO A 230 9.95 -6.95 -4.94
N ILE A 231 11.04 -6.21 -4.78
CA ILE A 231 12.40 -6.71 -5.09
C ILE A 231 12.80 -7.89 -4.21
N GLY A 232 12.29 -7.97 -2.98
CA GLY A 232 12.47 -9.14 -2.11
C GLY A 232 11.89 -10.42 -2.69
N ARG A 233 10.84 -10.35 -3.50
CA ARG A 233 10.30 -11.50 -4.21
C ARG A 233 11.29 -12.05 -5.23
N TRP A 234 11.98 -11.19 -5.97
CA TRP A 234 13.01 -11.60 -6.90
C TRP A 234 14.14 -12.35 -6.18
N LEU A 235 14.58 -11.88 -5.00
CA LEU A 235 15.60 -12.56 -4.20
C LEU A 235 15.16 -13.97 -3.77
N VAL A 236 13.89 -14.15 -3.44
CA VAL A 236 13.33 -15.48 -3.12
C VAL A 236 13.29 -16.36 -4.37
N GLU A 237 12.83 -15.85 -5.50
CA GLU A 237 12.77 -16.56 -6.77
C GLU A 237 14.16 -16.96 -7.29
N GLN A 238 15.20 -16.17 -6.98
CA GLN A 238 16.61 -16.48 -7.27
C GLN A 238 17.29 -17.36 -6.20
N GLY A 239 16.56 -17.80 -5.18
CA GLY A 239 17.12 -18.64 -4.10
C GLY A 239 18.14 -17.94 -3.21
N GLN A 240 18.15 -16.59 -3.20
CA GLN A 240 19.11 -15.79 -2.44
C GLN A 240 18.67 -15.57 -0.99
N LEU A 241 17.37 -15.53 -0.74
CA LEU A 241 16.75 -15.41 0.58
C LEU A 241 15.55 -16.35 0.68
N LYS A 242 15.24 -16.84 1.87
CA LYS A 242 13.95 -17.49 2.14
C LYS A 242 12.87 -16.43 2.32
N LYS A 243 11.62 -16.78 2.03
CA LYS A 243 10.47 -15.87 2.12
C LYS A 243 10.32 -15.25 3.52
N GLU A 244 10.62 -16.02 4.54
CA GLU A 244 10.54 -15.62 5.95
C GLU A 244 11.63 -14.62 6.34
N GLU A 245 12.78 -14.66 5.65
CA GLU A 245 13.96 -13.85 5.91
C GLU A 245 13.93 -12.49 5.20
N VAL A 246 12.93 -12.27 4.31
CA VAL A 246 12.84 -11.02 3.54
C VAL A 246 12.42 -9.87 4.44
N THR A 247 13.37 -8.99 4.71
CA THR A 247 13.21 -7.69 5.40
C THR A 247 13.98 -6.62 4.62
N MET A 248 13.76 -5.35 4.93
CA MET A 248 14.57 -4.27 4.33
C MET A 248 16.05 -4.44 4.66
N GLY A 249 16.37 -4.82 5.90
CA GLY A 249 17.74 -5.05 6.33
C GLY A 249 18.43 -6.20 5.57
N SER A 250 17.73 -7.34 5.39
CA SER A 250 18.30 -8.48 4.65
C SER A 250 18.49 -8.19 3.16
N ILE A 251 17.59 -7.42 2.54
CA ILE A 251 17.73 -6.98 1.14
C ILE A 251 18.95 -6.06 1.00
N HIS A 252 19.11 -5.09 1.91
CA HIS A 252 20.24 -4.17 1.92
C HIS A 252 21.56 -4.90 2.13
N ALA A 253 21.62 -5.82 3.11
CA ALA A 253 22.81 -6.65 3.35
C ALA A 253 23.16 -7.52 2.14
N TRP A 254 22.16 -8.08 1.45
CA TRP A 254 22.39 -8.82 0.22
C TRP A 254 22.99 -7.92 -0.87
N ALA A 255 22.46 -6.71 -1.06
CA ALA A 255 22.95 -5.75 -2.06
C ALA A 255 24.40 -5.35 -1.79
N GLN A 256 24.76 -5.11 -0.53
CA GLN A 256 26.15 -4.82 -0.13
C GLN A 256 27.12 -5.97 -0.44
N ASN A 257 26.68 -7.21 -0.28
CA ASN A 257 27.48 -8.40 -0.56
C ASN A 257 27.49 -8.80 -2.06
N ASN A 258 26.60 -8.22 -2.87
CA ASN A 258 26.43 -8.55 -4.29
C ASN A 258 26.34 -7.29 -5.17
N PRO A 259 27.29 -6.32 -5.10
CA PRO A 259 27.16 -5.02 -5.77
C PRO A 259 27.01 -5.15 -7.29
N ALA A 260 27.66 -6.13 -7.91
CA ALA A 260 27.56 -6.38 -9.36
C ALA A 260 26.14 -6.82 -9.82
N ARG A 261 25.31 -7.35 -8.90
CA ARG A 261 23.95 -7.82 -9.18
C ARG A 261 22.85 -6.85 -8.73
N VAL A 262 23.22 -5.74 -8.10
CA VAL A 262 22.24 -4.70 -7.72
C VAL A 262 21.42 -4.20 -8.92
N PRO A 263 21.99 -3.95 -10.12
CA PRO A 263 21.21 -3.57 -11.29
C PRO A 263 20.14 -4.60 -11.67
N GLU A 264 20.41 -5.91 -11.60
CA GLU A 264 19.43 -6.97 -11.87
C GLU A 264 18.29 -6.94 -10.85
N LEU A 265 18.62 -6.77 -9.56
CA LEU A 265 17.65 -6.66 -8.48
C LEU A 265 16.71 -5.47 -8.72
N LEU A 266 17.25 -4.30 -9.01
CA LEU A 266 16.47 -3.08 -9.25
C LEU A 266 15.61 -3.18 -10.51
N ALA A 267 16.13 -3.78 -11.59
CA ALA A 267 15.40 -4.03 -12.84
C ALA A 267 14.20 -4.98 -12.67
N SER A 268 14.19 -5.82 -11.63
CA SER A 268 13.06 -6.72 -11.32
C SER A 268 11.76 -5.99 -10.98
N ASN A 269 11.86 -4.72 -10.54
CA ASN A 269 10.72 -3.84 -10.30
C ASN A 269 10.60 -2.82 -11.45
N PRO A 270 9.61 -2.91 -12.34
CA PRO A 270 9.45 -1.94 -13.44
C PRO A 270 8.87 -0.59 -13.00
N SER A 271 8.32 -0.50 -11.78
CA SER A 271 7.73 0.74 -11.25
C SER A 271 8.81 1.73 -10.83
N TYR A 272 8.64 3.00 -11.19
CA TYR A 272 9.48 4.12 -10.78
C TYR A 272 8.64 5.23 -10.19
N VAL A 273 9.04 5.76 -9.04
CA VAL A 273 8.36 6.88 -8.35
C VAL A 273 9.13 8.17 -8.59
N PHE A 274 8.40 9.21 -8.96
CA PHE A 274 8.88 10.57 -9.09
C PHE A 274 8.45 11.40 -7.88
N PHE A 275 9.29 12.36 -7.51
CA PHE A 275 9.14 13.10 -6.27
C PHE A 275 8.89 14.59 -6.50
N SER A 276 8.54 15.31 -5.45
CA SER A 276 8.54 16.76 -5.38
C SER A 276 9.13 17.20 -4.05
N THR A 277 9.76 18.37 -4.03
CA THR A 277 10.23 18.98 -2.79
C THR A 277 9.06 19.40 -1.92
N ARG A 278 9.24 19.38 -0.61
CA ARG A 278 8.26 19.79 0.40
C ARG A 278 8.86 20.91 1.25
N PRO A 279 8.02 21.82 1.76
CA PRO A 279 8.49 22.83 2.73
C PRO A 279 9.17 22.15 3.92
N ASP A 280 10.20 22.79 4.46
CA ASP A 280 10.82 22.33 5.69
C ASP A 280 9.84 22.44 6.86
N SER A 281 9.76 21.38 7.65
CA SER A 281 8.86 21.26 8.79
C SER A 281 9.26 20.09 9.67
N ASN A 282 8.99 20.18 10.96
CA ASN A 282 9.13 19.08 11.91
C ASN A 282 7.94 18.09 11.89
N GLU A 283 6.89 18.41 11.12
CA GLU A 283 5.77 17.49 10.94
C GLU A 283 6.19 16.24 10.17
N GLY A 284 5.45 15.15 10.33
CA GLY A 284 5.60 13.95 9.49
C GLY A 284 5.33 14.22 8.00
N PRO A 285 5.62 13.26 7.14
CA PRO A 285 5.30 13.36 5.72
C PRO A 285 3.78 13.43 5.53
N ARG A 286 3.34 13.97 4.37
CA ARG A 286 1.91 13.99 4.05
C ARG A 286 1.50 12.67 3.41
N GLY A 287 0.53 12.00 4.03
CA GLY A 287 -0.11 10.81 3.47
C GLY A 287 -1.08 11.12 2.34
N SER A 288 -1.72 10.09 1.82
CA SER A 288 -2.69 10.18 0.71
C SER A 288 -3.90 11.06 1.02
N LEU A 289 -4.26 11.23 2.30
CA LEU A 289 -5.29 12.20 2.74
C LEU A 289 -4.80 13.65 2.66
N ASN A 290 -3.52 13.86 2.33
CA ASN A 290 -2.85 15.16 2.30
C ASN A 290 -2.84 15.90 3.67
N VAL A 291 -2.68 15.14 4.74
CA VAL A 291 -2.42 15.63 6.10
C VAL A 291 -1.10 15.06 6.62
N PRO A 292 -0.40 15.73 7.55
CA PRO A 292 0.80 15.18 8.18
C PRO A 292 0.49 13.86 8.89
N LEU A 293 1.37 12.87 8.73
CA LEU A 293 1.29 11.61 9.43
C LEU A 293 1.84 11.73 10.84
N THR A 294 1.20 11.07 11.79
CA THR A 294 1.60 11.02 13.20
C THR A 294 2.25 9.68 13.51
N ALA A 295 3.51 9.69 13.97
CA ALA A 295 4.25 8.48 14.32
C ALA A 295 3.51 7.64 15.35
N GLY A 296 3.31 6.35 15.05
CA GLY A 296 2.59 5.40 15.90
C GLY A 296 1.06 5.49 15.83
N TYR A 297 0.48 6.49 15.15
CA TYR A 297 -0.98 6.73 15.14
C TYR A 297 -1.58 6.95 13.75
N SER A 298 -0.78 7.01 12.69
CA SER A 298 -1.26 7.02 11.30
C SER A 298 -0.99 5.67 10.64
N VAL A 299 -1.93 5.22 9.81
CA VAL A 299 -1.79 3.98 9.05
C VAL A 299 -2.11 4.18 7.58
N ALA A 300 -1.38 3.42 6.73
CA ALA A 300 -1.75 3.17 5.36
C ALA A 300 -2.65 1.93 5.27
N ILE A 301 -3.68 2.00 4.42
CA ILE A 301 -4.74 0.98 4.29
C ILE A 301 -5.07 0.69 2.83
N ASP A 302 -5.82 -0.39 2.59
CA ASP A 302 -6.49 -0.60 1.32
C ASP A 302 -7.79 0.22 1.27
N ARG A 303 -7.76 1.30 0.47
CA ARG A 303 -8.91 2.19 0.30
C ARG A 303 -10.15 1.54 -0.31
N LYS A 304 -10.04 0.33 -0.86
CA LYS A 304 -11.19 -0.44 -1.35
C LYS A 304 -11.97 -1.07 -0.21
N VAL A 305 -11.30 -1.25 0.92
CA VAL A 305 -11.86 -1.88 2.14
C VAL A 305 -12.09 -0.83 3.22
N ILE A 306 -11.11 0.00 3.53
CA ILE A 306 -11.20 1.03 4.56
C ILE A 306 -11.22 2.40 3.89
N PRO A 307 -12.27 3.22 4.05
CA PRO A 307 -12.26 4.58 3.52
C PRO A 307 -11.13 5.41 4.14
N LEU A 308 -10.45 6.18 3.30
CA LEU A 308 -9.44 7.11 3.76
C LEU A 308 -10.07 8.17 4.68
N GLY A 309 -9.44 8.45 5.81
CA GLY A 309 -9.96 9.33 6.86
C GLY A 309 -10.69 8.60 7.99
N SER A 310 -10.88 7.28 7.89
CA SER A 310 -11.50 6.49 8.97
C SER A 310 -10.65 6.50 10.25
N LEU A 311 -11.33 6.47 11.39
CA LEU A 311 -10.71 6.15 12.66
C LEU A 311 -10.82 4.64 12.90
N LEU A 312 -9.71 4.01 13.24
CA LEU A 312 -9.60 2.58 13.48
C LEU A 312 -9.13 2.32 14.91
N TRP A 313 -9.50 1.17 15.46
CA TRP A 313 -8.86 0.62 16.65
C TRP A 313 -7.96 -0.52 16.21
N LEU A 314 -6.67 -0.39 16.48
CA LEU A 314 -5.65 -1.38 16.12
C LEU A 314 -5.21 -2.15 17.36
N SER A 315 -5.11 -3.47 17.23
CA SER A 315 -4.49 -4.35 18.22
C SER A 315 -3.49 -5.27 17.53
N THR A 316 -2.22 -5.11 17.86
CA THR A 316 -1.09 -5.89 17.33
C THR A 316 0.08 -5.88 18.29
N THR A 317 1.25 -6.28 17.87
CA THR A 317 2.50 -6.19 18.63
C THR A 317 3.59 -5.48 17.82
N ARG A 318 4.61 -4.98 18.50
CA ARG A 318 5.88 -4.58 17.90
C ARG A 318 6.72 -5.82 17.55
N PRO A 319 7.80 -5.67 16.76
CA PRO A 319 8.74 -6.77 16.49
C PRO A 319 9.34 -7.41 17.76
N ASP A 320 9.52 -6.62 18.82
CA ASP A 320 10.02 -7.08 20.13
C ASP A 320 8.94 -7.74 21.00
N GLY A 321 7.72 -7.91 20.48
CA GLY A 321 6.59 -8.52 21.20
C GLY A 321 5.78 -7.55 22.06
N ALA A 322 6.22 -6.30 22.23
CA ALA A 322 5.46 -5.32 23.01
C ALA A 322 4.09 -5.03 22.38
N PRO A 323 3.01 -4.97 23.16
CA PRO A 323 1.67 -4.73 22.64
C PRO A 323 1.52 -3.32 22.04
N VAL A 324 0.76 -3.24 20.95
CA VAL A 324 0.32 -2.00 20.29
C VAL A 324 -1.19 -2.04 20.25
N VAL A 325 -1.85 -1.37 21.20
CA VAL A 325 -3.31 -1.25 21.27
C VAL A 325 -3.65 0.22 21.34
N ARG A 326 -4.24 0.77 20.24
CA ARG A 326 -4.54 2.20 20.17
C ARG A 326 -5.49 2.56 19.05
N PRO A 327 -6.19 3.70 19.14
CA PRO A 327 -6.81 4.30 17.98
C PRO A 327 -5.74 4.76 16.97
N VAL A 328 -6.00 4.55 15.68
CA VAL A 328 -5.13 5.00 14.59
C VAL A 328 -5.95 5.61 13.46
N ALA A 329 -5.40 6.60 12.80
CA ALA A 329 -6.06 7.30 11.70
C ALA A 329 -5.65 6.73 10.34
N ALA A 330 -6.61 6.36 9.51
CA ALA A 330 -6.40 5.89 8.14
C ALA A 330 -6.09 7.08 7.21
N GLN A 331 -4.85 7.58 7.24
CA GLN A 331 -4.43 8.82 6.57
C GLN A 331 -3.59 8.58 5.33
N ASP A 332 -3.23 7.32 5.06
CA ASP A 332 -2.36 6.98 3.94
C ASP A 332 -2.80 5.71 3.20
N THR A 333 -2.19 5.48 2.04
CA THR A 333 -2.39 4.29 1.20
C THR A 333 -1.05 3.88 0.57
N GLY A 334 -0.85 2.59 0.38
CA GLY A 334 0.32 2.07 -0.31
C GLY A 334 -0.05 1.10 -1.43
N GLY A 335 0.72 1.07 -2.52
CA GLY A 335 0.46 0.15 -3.64
C GLY A 335 0.55 -1.33 -3.27
N ALA A 336 1.30 -1.65 -2.20
CA ALA A 336 1.44 -2.99 -1.65
C ALA A 336 0.50 -3.26 -0.47
N ILE A 337 -0.24 -2.24 -0.01
CA ILE A 337 -1.15 -2.35 1.14
C ILE A 337 -2.53 -2.70 0.60
N THR A 338 -2.76 -3.99 0.41
CA THR A 338 -4.00 -4.53 -0.15
C THR A 338 -4.51 -5.69 0.70
N GLY A 339 -5.83 -5.82 0.79
CA GLY A 339 -6.51 -6.89 1.51
C GLY A 339 -7.40 -6.41 2.65
N GLU A 340 -8.05 -7.38 3.28
CA GLU A 340 -9.20 -7.16 4.15
C GLU A 340 -8.79 -6.59 5.51
N VAL A 341 -7.97 -7.32 6.26
CA VAL A 341 -7.46 -6.90 7.58
C VAL A 341 -5.98 -6.55 7.39
N ARG A 342 -5.73 -5.39 6.80
CA ARG A 342 -4.40 -4.96 6.39
C ARG A 342 -4.15 -3.51 6.77
N ALA A 343 -3.10 -3.26 7.53
CA ALA A 343 -2.61 -1.92 7.82
C ALA A 343 -1.09 -1.87 7.82
N ASP A 344 -0.56 -0.70 7.48
CA ASP A 344 0.86 -0.39 7.55
C ASP A 344 1.04 0.79 8.51
N LEU A 345 1.69 0.59 9.67
CA LEU A 345 1.78 1.58 10.73
C LEU A 345 2.98 2.51 10.48
N PHE A 346 2.73 3.82 10.49
CA PHE A 346 3.77 4.82 10.37
C PHE A 346 4.56 4.96 11.68
N TRP A 347 5.84 4.63 11.67
CA TRP A 347 6.69 4.66 12.86
C TRP A 347 7.43 5.98 13.08
N GLY A 348 7.37 6.92 12.13
CA GLY A 348 8.06 8.20 12.22
C GLY A 348 9.21 8.34 11.25
N THR A 349 10.21 9.14 11.60
CA THR A 349 11.33 9.51 10.71
C THR A 349 12.66 8.98 11.25
N GLY A 350 13.53 8.57 10.35
CA GLY A 350 14.93 8.24 10.64
C GLY A 350 15.16 6.78 11.09
N THR A 351 16.38 6.52 11.59
CA THR A 351 16.92 5.17 11.77
C THR A 351 16.14 4.30 12.76
N GLU A 352 15.74 4.86 13.89
CA GLU A 352 15.00 4.06 14.90
C GLU A 352 13.59 3.68 14.42
N ALA A 353 12.92 4.61 13.73
CA ALA A 353 11.65 4.32 13.07
C ALA A 353 11.84 3.25 11.97
N GLY A 354 12.95 3.34 11.23
CA GLY A 354 13.30 2.38 10.19
C GLY A 354 13.54 0.96 10.70
N LYS A 355 14.16 0.80 11.87
CA LYS A 355 14.34 -0.53 12.51
C LYS A 355 12.98 -1.14 12.87
N LEU A 356 12.10 -0.37 13.54
CA LEU A 356 10.77 -0.85 13.89
C LEU A 356 9.94 -1.21 12.66
N ALA A 357 9.96 -0.33 11.65
CA ALA A 357 9.22 -0.52 10.41
C ALA A 357 9.74 -1.73 9.61
N GLY A 358 11.04 -1.86 9.47
CA GLY A 358 11.68 -2.90 8.66
C GLY A 358 11.43 -4.32 9.18
N ASP A 359 11.32 -4.49 10.49
CA ASP A 359 11.12 -5.78 11.14
C ASP A 359 9.63 -6.08 11.43
N MET A 360 8.72 -5.10 11.22
CA MET A 360 7.32 -5.26 11.57
C MET A 360 6.56 -6.09 10.54
N LYS A 361 6.22 -7.33 10.91
CA LYS A 361 5.41 -8.27 10.13
C LYS A 361 4.55 -9.10 11.10
N GLN A 362 3.60 -8.43 11.73
CA GLN A 362 2.86 -8.97 12.87
C GLN A 362 1.43 -9.34 12.48
N GLN A 363 0.84 -10.27 13.22
CA GLN A 363 -0.61 -10.47 13.19
C GLN A 363 -1.30 -9.36 14.00
N GLY A 364 -2.48 -8.96 13.58
CA GLY A 364 -3.25 -7.97 14.29
C GLY A 364 -4.71 -7.97 13.92
N GLN A 365 -5.49 -7.25 14.71
CA GLN A 365 -6.92 -7.06 14.52
C GLN A 365 -7.24 -5.58 14.34
N ILE A 366 -8.23 -5.29 13.54
CA ILE A 366 -8.66 -3.93 13.23
C ILE A 366 -10.17 -3.84 13.47
N TRP A 367 -10.59 -2.82 14.18
CA TRP A 367 -12.00 -2.42 14.26
C TRP A 367 -12.17 -1.06 13.59
N LEU A 368 -13.18 -0.96 12.75
CA LEU A 368 -13.62 0.30 12.16
C LEU A 368 -14.50 1.04 13.18
N LEU A 369 -14.14 2.26 13.52
CA LEU A 369 -14.98 3.17 14.28
C LEU A 369 -15.70 4.08 13.28
N TRP A 370 -17.03 3.93 13.19
CA TRP A 370 -17.81 4.54 12.12
C TRP A 370 -18.90 5.45 12.66
N PRO A 371 -19.16 6.61 12.04
CA PRO A 371 -20.16 7.55 12.53
C PRO A 371 -21.55 6.91 12.64
N LYS A 372 -22.20 7.07 13.80
CA LYS A 372 -23.51 6.51 14.09
C LYS A 372 -24.55 6.99 13.08
N GLY A 373 -25.43 6.09 12.69
CA GLY A 373 -26.51 6.39 11.74
C GLY A 373 -26.06 6.56 10.30
N THR A 374 -24.77 6.35 9.99
CA THR A 374 -24.23 6.42 8.65
C THR A 374 -24.10 5.02 8.04
N ALA A 375 -24.48 4.86 6.77
CA ALA A 375 -24.32 3.59 6.07
C ALA A 375 -22.86 3.14 6.05
N LEU A 376 -22.63 1.85 6.29
CA LEU A 376 -21.28 1.27 6.19
C LEU A 376 -20.71 1.41 4.79
N PRO A 377 -19.39 1.47 4.65
CA PRO A 377 -18.74 1.52 3.36
C PRO A 377 -19.09 0.31 2.48
N ALA A 378 -19.33 0.56 1.20
CA ALA A 378 -19.49 -0.52 0.24
C ALA A 378 -18.14 -1.22 0.01
N VAL A 379 -18.13 -2.55 0.14
CA VAL A 379 -16.95 -3.38 -0.12
C VAL A 379 -17.09 -4.07 -1.48
N PRO A 380 -16.04 -4.09 -2.32
CA PRO A 380 -16.08 -4.80 -3.60
C PRO A 380 -16.38 -6.27 -3.43
N GLN A 381 -17.13 -6.83 -4.39
CA GLN A 381 -17.30 -8.27 -4.51
C GLN A 381 -16.12 -8.86 -5.27
N VAL A 382 -15.65 -10.01 -4.82
CA VAL A 382 -14.60 -10.80 -5.49
C VAL A 382 -15.15 -12.17 -5.88
N PRO A 383 -14.60 -12.80 -6.94
CA PRO A 383 -15.05 -14.10 -7.42
C PRO A 383 -14.87 -15.20 -6.39
#